data_6e8d59f1dbc023eed941eafa86a36ae2
#
_entry.id   6e8d59f1dbc023eed941eafa86a36ae2
#
_cell.length_a   1.000
_cell.length_b   1.000
_cell.length_c   1.000
_cell.angle_alpha   90.00
_cell.angle_beta   90.00
_cell.angle_gamma   90.00
#
_symmetry.space_group_name_H-M   'P 1'
#
loop_
_entity.id
_entity.type
_entity.pdbx_description
1 polymer ?
#
loop_
_entity_poly.entity_id
_entity_poly.type
_entity_poly.pdbx_seq_one_letter_code
_entity_poly.pdbx_strand_id
1 'polypeptide(L)'
;MLTVSAVITAAGKNSRMRKDQENLNIPLQNKLTLPLKNGEYSSTIIETTIHNVLNTENIDECIVVLGHYCDEILPFINNIHDDRLKIIKNDPVMVGLSVSLLNGLQNINSDIDLCVTGDQPTVSTGTFNNILKALFDSDNPRKTISILRRRKIGKLDTAEGLGMPFAADRMELIKYLKDKDDNLNPILREIFADGFDFYGVKENHPNELININHYSEYESIL
;
A
#
# COMPACT_ATOMS: atom_id res chain seq x y z
N MET A 1 2.41 -24.50 -3.02
CA MET A 1 3.09 -23.20 -2.80
C MET A 1 1.97 -22.22 -2.48
N LEU A 2 2.10 -21.33 -1.50
CA LEU A 2 1.09 -20.30 -1.23
C LEU A 2 1.09 -19.30 -2.39
N THR A 3 -0.10 -18.93 -2.86
CA THR A 3 -0.29 -17.89 -3.88
C THR A 3 -0.18 -16.50 -3.25
N VAL A 4 0.36 -15.55 -4.00
CA VAL A 4 0.56 -14.18 -3.53
C VAL A 4 -0.10 -13.19 -4.46
N SER A 5 -0.85 -12.26 -3.90
CA SER A 5 -1.39 -11.15 -4.65
C SER A 5 -1.08 -9.81 -3.95
N ALA A 6 -1.38 -8.72 -4.61
CA ALA A 6 -1.21 -7.39 -4.04
C ALA A 6 -2.50 -6.57 -4.09
N VAL A 7 -2.74 -5.79 -3.04
CA VAL A 7 -3.81 -4.79 -3.00
C VAL A 7 -3.19 -3.42 -2.79
N ILE A 8 -3.40 -2.52 -3.76
CA ILE A 8 -2.96 -1.12 -3.70
C ILE A 8 -4.18 -0.25 -3.43
N THR A 9 -4.24 0.38 -2.26
CA THR A 9 -5.30 1.33 -1.95
C THR A 9 -4.96 2.72 -2.46
N ALA A 10 -5.80 3.26 -3.35
CA ALA A 10 -5.64 4.56 -4.01
C ALA A 10 -6.92 5.43 -3.89
N ALA A 11 -7.69 5.24 -2.81
CA ALA A 11 -9.00 5.85 -2.61
C ALA A 11 -8.99 7.11 -1.71
N GLY A 12 -7.82 7.61 -1.31
CA GLY A 12 -7.66 8.68 -0.34
C GLY A 12 -8.19 10.04 -0.82
N LYS A 13 -8.63 10.90 0.14
CA LYS A 13 -9.23 12.24 -0.13
C LYS A 13 -8.24 13.32 -0.58
N ASN A 14 -6.95 13.05 -0.56
CA ASN A 14 -5.88 14.00 -0.96
C ASN A 14 -5.92 15.37 -0.22
N SER A 15 -6.54 15.46 0.94
CA SER A 15 -6.86 16.73 1.61
C SER A 15 -5.63 17.50 2.10
N ARG A 16 -4.61 16.80 2.60
CA ARG A 16 -3.36 17.43 3.09
C ARG A 16 -2.58 18.04 1.94
N MET A 17 -2.36 17.29 0.86
CA MET A 17 -1.69 17.76 -0.34
C MET A 17 -2.40 18.96 -0.95
N ARG A 18 -3.75 18.92 -1.09
CA ARG A 18 -4.54 20.03 -1.61
C ARG A 18 -4.39 21.30 -0.78
N LYS A 19 -4.43 21.16 0.55
CA LYS A 19 -4.21 22.31 1.46
C LYS A 19 -2.82 22.93 1.29
N ASP A 20 -1.80 22.11 1.11
CA ASP A 20 -0.44 22.61 0.87
C ASP A 20 -0.36 23.32 -0.48
N GLN A 21 -0.93 22.76 -1.54
CA GLN A 21 -0.99 23.38 -2.86
C GLN A 21 -1.74 24.72 -2.85
N GLU A 22 -2.86 24.82 -2.13
CA GLU A 22 -3.58 26.07 -1.91
C GLU A 22 -2.70 27.13 -1.23
N ASN A 23 -2.03 26.74 -0.14
CA ASN A 23 -1.13 27.65 0.61
C ASN A 23 0.06 28.12 -0.22
N LEU A 24 0.57 27.28 -1.14
CA LEU A 24 1.68 27.59 -2.03
C LEU A 24 1.24 28.32 -3.31
N ASN A 25 -0.05 28.52 -3.53
CA ASN A 25 -0.64 29.08 -4.76
C ASN A 25 -0.18 28.33 -6.04
N ILE A 26 -0.10 27.00 -5.97
CA ILE A 26 0.19 26.14 -7.11
C ILE A 26 -1.07 25.38 -7.56
N PRO A 27 -1.12 24.87 -8.82
CA PRO A 27 -2.29 24.15 -9.33
C PRO A 27 -2.68 22.98 -8.45
N LEU A 28 -3.98 22.82 -8.19
CA LEU A 28 -4.52 21.69 -7.45
C LEU A 28 -4.45 20.43 -8.31
N GLN A 29 -3.69 19.44 -7.86
CA GLN A 29 -3.53 18.16 -8.53
C GLN A 29 -3.59 17.04 -7.50
N ASN A 30 -4.15 15.88 -7.90
CA ASN A 30 -4.11 14.69 -7.06
C ASN A 30 -2.66 14.24 -6.88
N LYS A 31 -2.25 13.98 -5.63
CA LYS A 31 -0.87 13.56 -5.33
C LYS A 31 -0.45 12.32 -6.12
N LEU A 32 -1.36 11.38 -6.37
CA LEU A 32 -1.08 10.14 -7.10
C LEU A 32 -0.75 10.36 -8.56
N THR A 33 -1.19 11.49 -9.14
CA THR A 33 -0.90 11.88 -10.53
C THR A 33 0.28 12.84 -10.67
N LEU A 34 0.94 13.22 -9.56
CA LEU A 34 2.15 14.04 -9.59
C LEU A 34 3.29 13.30 -10.29
N PRO A 35 4.02 13.96 -11.20
CA PRO A 35 5.08 13.33 -11.97
C PRO A 35 6.35 13.09 -11.13
N LEU A 36 6.96 11.93 -11.33
CA LEU A 36 8.30 11.61 -10.84
C LEU A 36 9.26 11.58 -12.02
N LYS A 37 10.38 12.29 -11.90
CA LYS A 37 11.40 12.32 -12.93
C LYS A 37 12.39 11.17 -12.73
N ASN A 38 12.36 10.20 -13.63
CA ASN A 38 13.35 9.12 -13.71
C ASN A 38 14.11 9.26 -15.06
N GLY A 39 15.12 10.13 -15.09
CA GLY A 39 15.88 10.41 -16.31
C GLY A 39 15.02 11.06 -17.39
N GLU A 40 14.98 10.47 -18.60
CA GLU A 40 14.19 10.95 -19.74
C GLU A 40 12.70 10.56 -19.67
N TYR A 41 12.32 9.62 -18.80
CA TYR A 41 10.96 9.15 -18.64
C TYR A 41 10.31 9.79 -17.42
N SER A 42 9.08 10.25 -17.58
CA SER A 42 8.24 10.73 -16.48
C SER A 42 7.15 9.72 -16.21
N SER A 43 7.13 9.16 -15.00
CA SER A 43 6.03 8.36 -14.48
C SER A 43 5.36 9.13 -13.34
N THR A 44 4.13 8.79 -13.02
CA THR A 44 3.45 9.35 -11.86
C THR A 44 3.72 8.52 -10.59
N ILE A 45 3.34 9.09 -9.44
CA ILE A 45 3.44 8.40 -8.15
C ILE A 45 2.71 7.06 -8.20
N ILE A 46 1.47 7.02 -8.73
CA ILE A 46 0.70 5.79 -8.79
C ILE A 46 1.29 4.77 -9.78
N GLU A 47 1.73 5.21 -10.97
CA GLU A 47 2.37 4.32 -11.95
C GLU A 47 3.63 3.68 -11.39
N THR A 48 4.49 4.49 -10.72
CA THR A 48 5.71 3.99 -10.09
C THR A 48 5.41 2.97 -8.99
N THR A 49 4.43 3.25 -8.13
CA THR A 49 4.00 2.32 -7.08
C THR A 49 3.50 1.00 -7.67
N ILE A 50 2.65 1.06 -8.71
CA ILE A 50 2.11 -0.14 -9.38
C ILE A 50 3.25 -0.95 -10.02
N HIS A 51 4.18 -0.30 -10.73
CA HIS A 51 5.31 -0.98 -11.36
C HIS A 51 6.22 -1.67 -10.33
N ASN A 52 6.51 -1.02 -9.20
CA ASN A 52 7.31 -1.63 -8.14
C ASN A 52 6.63 -2.87 -7.55
N VAL A 53 5.30 -2.84 -7.41
CA VAL A 53 4.51 -4.00 -6.94
C VAL A 53 4.47 -5.11 -7.98
N LEU A 54 4.17 -4.79 -9.25
CA LEU A 54 4.10 -5.79 -10.34
C LEU A 54 5.44 -6.47 -10.62
N ASN A 55 6.55 -5.77 -10.39
CA ASN A 55 7.91 -6.32 -10.50
C ASN A 55 8.35 -7.13 -9.27
N THR A 56 7.53 -7.17 -8.20
CA THR A 56 7.80 -8.02 -7.03
C THR A 56 7.62 -9.49 -7.39
N GLU A 57 8.52 -10.32 -6.88
CA GLU A 57 8.53 -11.75 -7.16
C GLU A 57 7.26 -12.45 -6.68
N ASN A 58 6.77 -13.39 -7.48
CA ASN A 58 5.62 -14.25 -7.17
C ASN A 58 4.28 -13.49 -6.97
N ILE A 59 4.13 -12.27 -7.46
CA ILE A 59 2.83 -11.60 -7.50
C ILE A 59 2.03 -12.16 -8.67
N ASP A 60 0.98 -12.91 -8.36
CA ASP A 60 0.08 -13.55 -9.35
C ASP A 60 -1.00 -12.59 -9.84
N GLU A 61 -1.42 -11.64 -8.98
CA GLU A 61 -2.49 -10.68 -9.26
C GLU A 61 -2.25 -9.39 -8.46
N CYS A 62 -2.62 -8.24 -9.04
CA CYS A 62 -2.55 -6.93 -8.39
C CYS A 62 -3.86 -6.18 -8.58
N ILE A 63 -4.51 -5.80 -7.49
CA ILE A 63 -5.73 -4.97 -7.53
C ILE A 63 -5.42 -3.56 -7.05
N VAL A 64 -5.81 -2.56 -7.86
CA VAL A 64 -5.83 -1.15 -7.45
C VAL A 64 -7.25 -0.74 -7.09
N VAL A 65 -7.45 -0.30 -5.84
CA VAL A 65 -8.74 0.14 -5.31
C VAL A 65 -8.82 1.65 -5.40
N LEU A 66 -9.69 2.16 -6.27
CA LEU A 66 -9.95 3.58 -6.48
C LEU A 66 -11.17 4.06 -5.67
N GLY A 67 -11.22 5.35 -5.40
CA GLY A 67 -12.31 5.99 -4.67
C GLY A 67 -12.74 7.31 -5.31
N HIS A 68 -12.78 8.37 -4.51
CA HIS A 68 -13.31 9.67 -4.88
C HIS A 68 -12.69 10.30 -6.16
N TYR A 69 -11.39 10.12 -6.35
CA TYR A 69 -10.65 10.67 -7.50
C TYR A 69 -10.38 9.63 -8.60
N CYS A 70 -11.27 8.64 -8.75
CA CYS A 70 -11.14 7.60 -9.76
C CYS A 70 -10.87 8.18 -11.16
N ASP A 71 -11.67 9.15 -11.58
CA ASP A 71 -11.61 9.71 -12.93
C ASP A 71 -10.33 10.51 -13.22
N GLU A 72 -9.68 11.05 -12.15
CA GLU A 72 -8.39 11.74 -12.26
C GLU A 72 -7.21 10.74 -12.35
N ILE A 73 -7.31 9.58 -11.70
CA ILE A 73 -6.23 8.61 -11.55
C ILE A 73 -6.26 7.57 -12.68
N LEU A 74 -7.46 7.13 -13.08
CA LEU A 74 -7.67 6.05 -14.04
C LEU A 74 -6.92 6.22 -15.37
N PRO A 75 -6.80 7.42 -15.99
CA PRO A 75 -6.06 7.60 -17.24
C PRO A 75 -4.59 7.17 -17.15
N PHE A 76 -3.96 7.33 -16.00
CA PHE A 76 -2.55 6.94 -15.79
C PHE A 76 -2.42 5.42 -15.64
N ILE A 77 -3.34 4.78 -14.91
CA ILE A 77 -3.29 3.33 -14.70
C ILE A 77 -3.64 2.57 -15.96
N ASN A 78 -4.55 3.06 -16.80
CA ASN A 78 -4.95 2.42 -18.06
C ASN A 78 -3.81 2.31 -19.09
N ASN A 79 -2.72 3.05 -18.92
CA ASN A 79 -1.54 2.94 -19.76
C ASN A 79 -0.61 1.79 -19.34
N ILE A 80 -0.86 1.15 -18.19
CA ILE A 80 -0.09 0.00 -17.72
C ILE A 80 -0.68 -1.26 -18.31
N HIS A 81 0.07 -1.90 -19.22
CA HIS A 81 -0.32 -3.13 -19.88
C HIS A 81 0.28 -4.34 -19.17
N ASP A 82 -0.43 -4.88 -18.18
CA ASP A 82 -0.07 -6.09 -17.44
C ASP A 82 -1.35 -6.86 -17.12
N ASP A 83 -1.45 -8.09 -17.56
CA ASP A 83 -2.65 -8.93 -17.42
C ASP A 83 -2.98 -9.26 -15.96
N ARG A 84 -2.02 -9.10 -15.05
CA ARG A 84 -2.19 -9.29 -13.61
C ARG A 84 -2.89 -8.10 -12.93
N LEU A 85 -2.90 -6.92 -13.59
CA LEU A 85 -3.44 -5.68 -13.04
C LEU A 85 -4.96 -5.62 -13.20
N LYS A 86 -5.66 -5.46 -12.09
CA LYS A 86 -7.10 -5.20 -12.06
C LYS A 86 -7.39 -3.88 -11.34
N ILE A 87 -8.44 -3.20 -11.77
CA ILE A 87 -8.87 -1.93 -11.17
C ILE A 87 -10.30 -2.12 -10.68
N ILE A 88 -10.54 -1.74 -9.43
CA ILE A 88 -11.88 -1.71 -8.84
C ILE A 88 -12.15 -0.35 -8.22
N LYS A 89 -13.42 0.00 -8.10
CA LYS A 89 -13.87 1.25 -7.46
C LYS A 89 -14.68 0.94 -6.21
N ASN A 90 -14.46 1.72 -5.16
CA ASN A 90 -15.31 1.63 -3.96
C ASN A 90 -16.74 2.07 -4.27
N ASP A 91 -17.71 1.37 -3.70
CA ASP A 91 -19.11 1.75 -3.67
C ASP A 91 -19.67 1.51 -2.25
N PRO A 92 -19.99 2.59 -1.50
CA PRO A 92 -19.82 4.01 -1.85
C PRO A 92 -18.35 4.44 -1.99
N VAL A 93 -18.08 5.49 -2.78
CA VAL A 93 -16.72 5.98 -3.06
C VAL A 93 -16.01 6.60 -1.84
N MET A 94 -16.77 7.07 -0.87
CA MET A 94 -16.30 7.78 0.33
C MET A 94 -16.29 6.84 1.54
N VAL A 95 -15.27 6.00 1.60
CA VAL A 95 -15.06 5.04 2.69
C VAL A 95 -13.68 5.20 3.31
N GLY A 96 -13.47 4.64 4.50
CA GLY A 96 -12.18 4.59 5.17
C GLY A 96 -11.18 3.64 4.51
N LEU A 97 -9.95 3.68 5.03
CA LEU A 97 -8.86 2.86 4.51
C LEU A 97 -9.13 1.35 4.69
N SER A 98 -9.68 0.95 5.83
CA SER A 98 -10.01 -0.45 6.12
C SER A 98 -11.05 -1.01 5.15
N VAL A 99 -12.09 -0.24 4.82
CA VAL A 99 -13.13 -0.64 3.85
C VAL A 99 -12.55 -0.75 2.45
N SER A 100 -11.70 0.20 2.04
CA SER A 100 -11.01 0.15 0.76
C SER A 100 -10.11 -1.09 0.64
N LEU A 101 -9.36 -1.41 1.70
CA LEU A 101 -8.52 -2.60 1.74
C LEU A 101 -9.37 -3.87 1.69
N LEU A 102 -10.44 -3.95 2.49
CA LEU A 102 -11.36 -5.08 2.49
C LEU A 102 -11.98 -5.32 1.11
N ASN A 103 -12.39 -4.25 0.41
CA ASN A 103 -12.91 -4.35 -0.95
C ASN A 103 -11.87 -4.98 -1.90
N GLY A 104 -10.61 -4.56 -1.83
CA GLY A 104 -9.52 -5.18 -2.59
C GLY A 104 -9.36 -6.66 -2.30
N LEU A 105 -9.25 -7.02 -1.03
CA LEU A 105 -9.07 -8.41 -0.56
C LEU A 105 -10.23 -9.34 -0.93
N GLN A 106 -11.45 -8.83 -1.02
CA GLN A 106 -12.63 -9.61 -1.42
C GLN A 106 -12.69 -9.89 -2.93
N ASN A 107 -11.99 -9.08 -3.74
CA ASN A 107 -11.96 -9.20 -5.19
C ASN A 107 -10.71 -9.91 -5.74
N ILE A 108 -9.88 -10.45 -4.87
CA ILE A 108 -8.66 -11.19 -5.18
C ILE A 108 -8.76 -12.62 -4.63
N ASN A 109 -8.00 -13.54 -5.20
CA ASN A 109 -8.02 -14.94 -4.73
C ASN A 109 -6.60 -15.45 -4.54
N SER A 110 -6.05 -15.24 -3.36
CA SER A 110 -4.70 -15.64 -2.95
C SER A 110 -4.70 -16.17 -1.52
N ASP A 111 -3.59 -16.78 -1.10
CA ASP A 111 -3.35 -17.16 0.29
C ASP A 111 -2.80 -15.96 1.08
N ILE A 112 -1.85 -15.24 0.49
CA ILE A 112 -1.12 -14.13 1.10
C ILE A 112 -1.31 -12.88 0.25
N ASP A 113 -1.52 -11.73 0.90
CA ASP A 113 -1.61 -10.45 0.23
C ASP A 113 -0.55 -9.46 0.71
N LEU A 114 0.10 -8.82 -0.27
CA LEU A 114 0.91 -7.62 -0.08
C LEU A 114 0.00 -6.39 -0.13
N CYS A 115 -0.18 -5.73 1.01
CA CYS A 115 -1.03 -4.55 1.16
C CYS A 115 -0.19 -3.28 1.05
N VAL A 116 -0.50 -2.41 0.08
CA VAL A 116 0.27 -1.19 -0.24
C VAL A 116 -0.66 0.00 -0.36
N THR A 117 -0.18 1.21 -0.06
CA THR A 117 -0.87 2.46 -0.42
C THR A 117 -0.27 3.05 -1.70
N GLY A 118 -1.11 3.64 -2.57
CA GLY A 118 -0.69 4.18 -3.87
C GLY A 118 0.29 5.38 -3.79
N ASP A 119 0.53 5.90 -2.60
CA ASP A 119 1.41 7.05 -2.33
C ASP A 119 2.80 6.69 -1.79
N GLN A 120 3.27 5.48 -2.11
CA GLN A 120 4.57 4.94 -1.67
C GLN A 120 5.49 4.59 -2.87
N PRO A 121 5.76 5.51 -3.81
CA PRO A 121 6.54 5.22 -5.02
C PRO A 121 8.00 4.91 -4.74
N THR A 122 8.50 5.30 -3.57
CA THR A 122 9.89 5.10 -3.15
C THR A 122 10.17 3.70 -2.62
N VAL A 123 9.12 2.95 -2.22
CA VAL A 123 9.30 1.56 -1.77
C VAL A 123 9.67 0.68 -2.95
N SER A 124 10.89 0.14 -2.92
CA SER A 124 11.45 -0.66 -4.02
C SER A 124 10.87 -2.07 -4.06
N THR A 125 10.91 -2.66 -5.24
CA THR A 125 10.65 -4.10 -5.46
C THR A 125 11.44 -4.99 -4.50
N GLY A 126 12.71 -4.66 -4.24
CA GLY A 126 13.55 -5.42 -3.30
C GLY A 126 13.01 -5.37 -1.87
N THR A 127 12.45 -4.25 -1.43
CA THR A 127 11.82 -4.13 -0.10
C THR A 127 10.51 -4.92 -0.03
N PHE A 128 9.68 -4.91 -1.09
CA PHE A 128 8.50 -5.77 -1.15
C PHE A 128 8.86 -7.26 -1.12
N ASN A 129 9.90 -7.68 -1.86
CA ASN A 129 10.43 -9.05 -1.79
C ASN A 129 10.88 -9.42 -0.38
N ASN A 130 11.57 -8.52 0.33
CA ASN A 130 12.00 -8.74 1.70
C ASN A 130 10.80 -8.87 2.68
N ILE A 131 9.72 -8.11 2.46
CA ILE A 131 8.49 -8.22 3.25
C ILE A 131 7.86 -9.60 3.05
N LEU A 132 7.69 -10.06 1.81
CA LEU A 132 7.15 -11.39 1.50
C LEU A 132 8.05 -12.50 2.05
N LYS A 133 9.36 -12.38 1.85
CA LYS A 133 10.34 -13.34 2.35
C LYS A 133 10.27 -13.48 3.88
N ALA A 134 10.22 -12.38 4.62
CA ALA A 134 10.14 -12.42 6.08
C ALA A 134 8.85 -13.08 6.59
N LEU A 135 7.75 -12.95 5.86
CA LEU A 135 6.51 -13.68 6.16
C LEU A 135 6.67 -15.18 5.91
N PHE A 136 7.22 -15.58 4.75
CA PHE A 136 7.39 -16.98 4.40
C PHE A 136 8.43 -17.71 5.26
N ASP A 137 9.46 -17.00 5.71
CA ASP A 137 10.50 -17.54 6.60
C ASP A 137 10.02 -17.65 8.07
N SER A 138 8.83 -17.15 8.41
CA SER A 138 8.28 -17.24 9.77
C SER A 138 7.79 -18.65 10.11
N ASP A 139 7.74 -18.98 11.40
CA ASP A 139 7.26 -20.28 11.87
C ASP A 139 5.79 -20.54 11.50
N ASN A 140 4.98 -19.49 11.38
CA ASN A 140 3.57 -19.59 11.01
C ASN A 140 3.14 -18.43 10.12
N PRO A 141 3.32 -18.52 8.77
CA PRO A 141 2.95 -17.47 7.84
C PRO A 141 1.49 -17.01 7.94
N ARG A 142 0.57 -17.91 8.31
CA ARG A 142 -0.86 -17.58 8.45
C ARG A 142 -1.18 -16.73 9.69
N LYS A 143 -0.29 -16.73 10.68
CA LYS A 143 -0.41 -15.94 11.91
C LYS A 143 0.73 -14.92 12.05
N THR A 144 1.30 -14.53 10.94
CA THR A 144 2.38 -13.54 10.87
C THR A 144 1.98 -12.35 10.02
N ILE A 145 2.33 -11.16 10.46
CA ILE A 145 2.35 -9.94 9.65
C ILE A 145 3.80 -9.49 9.50
N SER A 146 4.27 -9.46 8.26
CA SER A 146 5.56 -8.88 7.91
C SER A 146 5.36 -7.47 7.34
N ILE A 147 6.05 -6.48 7.88
CA ILE A 147 5.73 -5.07 7.66
C ILE A 147 7.01 -4.24 7.48
N LEU A 148 6.99 -3.24 6.60
CA LEU A 148 8.07 -2.26 6.53
C LEU A 148 8.23 -1.60 7.90
N ARG A 149 9.44 -1.67 8.47
CA ARG A 149 9.70 -1.17 9.81
C ARG A 149 9.38 0.32 9.98
N ARG A 150 8.97 0.70 11.17
CA ARG A 150 8.92 2.11 11.59
C ARG A 150 10.01 2.42 12.63
N ARG A 151 10.28 1.49 13.54
CA ARG A 151 11.24 1.69 14.64
C ARG A 151 12.20 0.52 14.82
N LYS A 152 11.75 -0.73 14.68
CA LYS A 152 12.49 -1.95 15.01
C LYS A 152 12.52 -2.92 13.82
N ILE A 153 13.61 -3.62 13.66
CA ILE A 153 13.80 -4.73 12.70
C ILE A 153 13.64 -6.05 13.46
N GLY A 154 13.14 -7.08 12.78
CA GLY A 154 12.89 -8.39 13.36
C GLY A 154 11.57 -8.45 14.12
N LYS A 155 11.45 -9.39 15.06
CA LYS A 155 10.21 -9.58 15.83
C LYS A 155 9.86 -8.34 16.64
N LEU A 156 8.64 -7.85 16.44
CA LEU A 156 8.12 -6.65 17.08
C LEU A 156 7.43 -7.00 18.40
N ASP A 157 7.44 -6.06 19.33
CA ASP A 157 6.79 -6.13 20.64
C ASP A 157 5.54 -5.25 20.75
N THR A 158 5.18 -4.55 19.66
CA THR A 158 3.99 -3.72 19.56
C THR A 158 3.64 -3.48 18.09
N ALA A 159 2.35 -3.28 17.81
CA ALA A 159 1.85 -2.81 16.53
C ALA A 159 1.58 -1.29 16.50
N GLU A 160 2.00 -0.55 17.52
CA GLU A 160 1.77 0.91 17.61
C GLU A 160 2.48 1.68 16.49
N GLY A 161 1.73 2.54 15.78
CA GLY A 161 2.23 3.37 14.69
C GLY A 161 2.53 2.61 13.39
N LEU A 162 2.16 1.34 13.29
CA LEU A 162 2.33 0.56 12.06
C LEU A 162 1.23 0.85 11.02
N GLY A 163 1.56 0.61 9.76
CA GLY A 163 0.69 0.78 8.61
C GLY A 163 1.26 0.09 7.38
N MET A 164 0.74 0.34 6.20
CA MET A 164 1.28 -0.21 4.95
C MET A 164 2.69 0.35 4.61
N PRO A 165 3.50 -0.41 3.85
CA PRO A 165 3.21 -1.72 3.27
C PRO A 165 3.44 -2.87 4.27
N PHE A 166 2.65 -3.93 4.12
CA PHE A 166 2.82 -5.18 4.87
C PHE A 166 2.28 -6.39 4.08
N ALA A 167 2.69 -7.60 4.46
CA ALA A 167 2.13 -8.85 3.96
C ALA A 167 1.45 -9.63 5.08
N ALA A 168 0.32 -10.29 4.76
CA ALA A 168 -0.46 -11.08 5.71
C ALA A 168 -1.28 -12.18 5.00
N ASP A 169 -1.75 -13.18 5.75
CA ASP A 169 -2.78 -14.12 5.29
C ASP A 169 -4.08 -13.37 5.00
N ARG A 170 -4.61 -13.57 3.78
CA ARG A 170 -5.79 -12.86 3.29
C ARG A 170 -7.02 -13.13 4.14
N MET A 171 -7.29 -14.39 4.43
CA MET A 171 -8.51 -14.79 5.14
C MET A 171 -8.51 -14.31 6.59
N GLU A 172 -7.35 -14.34 7.23
CA GLU A 172 -7.22 -13.79 8.58
C GLU A 172 -7.42 -12.26 8.55
N LEU A 173 -6.78 -11.54 7.62
CA LEU A 173 -6.93 -10.08 7.53
C LEU A 173 -8.39 -9.65 7.26
N ILE A 174 -9.10 -10.35 6.37
CA ILE A 174 -10.53 -10.10 6.10
C ILE A 174 -11.38 -10.17 7.38
N LYS A 175 -11.11 -11.13 8.29
CA LYS A 175 -11.87 -11.27 9.56
C LYS A 175 -11.77 -10.01 10.42
N TYR A 176 -10.59 -9.42 10.50
CA TYR A 176 -10.34 -8.20 11.31
C TYR A 176 -10.84 -6.92 10.64
N LEU A 177 -10.90 -6.88 9.31
CA LEU A 177 -11.37 -5.71 8.57
C LEU A 177 -12.90 -5.65 8.46
N LYS A 178 -13.57 -6.78 8.58
CA LYS A 178 -15.02 -6.87 8.44
C LYS A 178 -15.73 -5.96 9.45
N ASP A 179 -16.76 -5.25 8.98
CA ASP A 179 -17.61 -4.34 9.77
C ASP A 179 -16.84 -3.16 10.42
N LYS A 180 -15.66 -2.83 9.90
CA LYS A 180 -14.84 -1.69 10.36
C LYS A 180 -14.66 -0.65 9.26
N ASP A 181 -14.93 0.60 9.59
CA ASP A 181 -14.62 1.78 8.75
C ASP A 181 -13.68 2.71 9.52
N ASP A 182 -12.39 2.36 9.58
CA ASP A 182 -11.40 3.00 10.43
C ASP A 182 -10.03 3.10 9.73
N ASN A 183 -9.08 3.70 10.42
CA ASN A 183 -7.66 3.63 10.10
C ASN A 183 -7.13 2.22 10.37
N LEU A 184 -6.03 1.88 9.71
CA LEU A 184 -5.47 0.53 9.78
C LEU A 184 -4.75 0.23 11.12
N ASN A 185 -4.12 1.23 11.75
CA ASN A 185 -3.33 0.98 12.96
C ASN A 185 -4.13 0.38 14.14
N PRO A 186 -5.35 0.83 14.47
CA PRO A 186 -6.18 0.17 15.47
C PRO A 186 -6.42 -1.32 15.17
N ILE A 187 -6.65 -1.66 13.90
CA ILE A 187 -6.88 -3.04 13.45
C ILE A 187 -5.61 -3.89 13.62
N LEU A 188 -4.45 -3.36 13.22
CA LEU A 188 -3.16 -4.06 13.41
C LEU A 188 -2.85 -4.29 14.89
N ARG A 189 -3.21 -3.36 15.79
CA ARG A 189 -3.06 -3.54 17.23
C ARG A 189 -3.96 -4.65 17.77
N GLU A 190 -5.19 -4.77 17.28
CA GLU A 190 -6.11 -5.85 17.63
C GLU A 190 -5.54 -7.21 17.19
N ILE A 191 -5.08 -7.32 15.95
CA ILE A 191 -4.42 -8.52 15.42
C ILE A 191 -3.19 -8.90 16.28
N PHE A 192 -2.40 -7.91 16.69
CA PHE A 192 -1.24 -8.13 17.57
C PHE A 192 -1.67 -8.64 18.96
N ALA A 193 -2.72 -8.06 19.54
CA ALA A 193 -3.26 -8.48 20.84
C ALA A 193 -3.81 -9.92 20.82
N ASP A 194 -4.31 -10.38 19.67
CA ASP A 194 -4.78 -11.75 19.45
C ASP A 194 -3.64 -12.76 19.20
N GLY A 195 -2.39 -12.33 19.39
CA GLY A 195 -1.22 -13.21 19.41
C GLY A 195 -0.62 -13.51 18.05
N PHE A 196 -0.85 -12.67 17.04
CA PHE A 196 -0.10 -12.73 15.80
C PHE A 196 1.33 -12.25 15.99
N ASP A 197 2.27 -12.88 15.29
CA ASP A 197 3.63 -12.42 15.21
C ASP A 197 3.77 -11.26 14.21
N PHE A 198 4.52 -10.24 14.59
CA PHE A 198 4.84 -9.11 13.72
C PHE A 198 6.34 -9.02 13.51
N TYR A 199 6.76 -8.89 12.25
CA TYR A 199 8.17 -8.75 11.86
C TYR A 199 8.40 -7.44 11.10
N GLY A 200 9.24 -6.57 11.67
CA GLY A 200 9.71 -5.35 11.03
C GLY A 200 10.81 -5.63 10.03
N VAL A 201 10.59 -5.31 8.76
CA VAL A 201 11.55 -5.46 7.66
C VAL A 201 12.28 -4.14 7.45
N LYS A 202 13.59 -4.23 7.26
CA LYS A 202 14.43 -3.06 6.98
C LYS A 202 14.18 -2.54 5.56
N GLU A 203 14.09 -1.22 5.42
CA GLU A 203 14.10 -0.53 4.13
C GLU A 203 15.46 -0.72 3.42
N ASN A 204 15.45 -0.76 2.10
CA ASN A 204 16.68 -0.73 1.29
C ASN A 204 17.23 0.69 1.18
N HIS A 205 16.35 1.71 1.16
CA HIS A 205 16.72 3.12 1.10
C HIS A 205 15.89 3.95 2.10
N PRO A 206 16.47 4.95 2.78
CA PRO A 206 15.76 5.77 3.77
C PRO A 206 14.46 6.41 3.26
N ASN A 207 14.39 6.78 1.98
CA ASN A 207 13.22 7.39 1.36
C ASN A 207 12.00 6.45 1.30
N GLU A 208 12.20 5.13 1.42
CA GLU A 208 11.10 4.14 1.44
C GLU A 208 10.20 4.27 2.68
N LEU A 209 10.66 4.99 3.70
CA LEU A 209 9.88 5.28 4.90
C LEU A 209 8.97 6.50 4.75
N ILE A 210 9.03 7.20 3.61
CA ILE A 210 8.25 8.41 3.33
C ILE A 210 6.95 8.01 2.63
N ASN A 211 5.82 8.40 3.23
CA ASN A 211 4.52 8.38 2.55
C ASN A 211 4.22 9.79 2.06
N ILE A 212 3.93 9.94 0.78
CA ILE A 212 3.66 11.27 0.19
C ILE A 212 2.25 11.74 0.59
N ASN A 213 2.17 12.55 1.63
CA ASN A 213 0.95 13.15 2.13
C ASN A 213 0.94 14.67 2.00
N HIS A 214 2.13 15.27 2.10
CA HIS A 214 2.38 16.70 2.02
C HIS A 214 3.22 17.05 0.79
N TYR A 215 3.11 18.28 0.30
CA TYR A 215 3.88 18.74 -0.86
C TYR A 215 5.40 18.71 -0.60
N SER A 216 5.82 19.01 0.62
CA SER A 216 7.23 18.95 1.03
C SER A 216 7.81 17.51 0.98
N GLU A 217 6.98 16.48 1.26
CA GLU A 217 7.42 15.08 1.13
C GLU A 217 7.62 14.72 -0.35
N TYR A 218 6.74 15.21 -1.22
CA TYR A 218 6.91 15.06 -2.68
C TYR A 218 8.18 15.74 -3.18
N GLU A 219 8.45 16.99 -2.77
CA GLU A 219 9.68 17.68 -3.16
C GLU A 219 10.95 16.97 -2.67
N SER A 220 10.88 16.31 -1.52
CA SER A 220 12.04 15.63 -0.92
C SER A 220 12.48 14.37 -1.68
N ILE A 221 11.65 13.85 -2.59
CA ILE A 221 11.95 12.65 -3.39
C ILE A 221 12.24 12.94 -4.86
N LEU A 222 12.15 14.19 -5.28
CA LEU A 222 12.53 14.66 -6.62
C LEU A 222 14.04 14.84 -6.75
#